data_16b02c36d367234ff9f9957419a69697
#
_entry.id   16b02c36d367234ff9f9957419a69697
#
_cell.length_a   1.000
_cell.length_b   1.000
_cell.length_c   1.000
_cell.angle_alpha   90.00
_cell.angle_beta   90.00
_cell.angle_gamma   90.00
#
_symmetry.space_group_name_H-M   'P 1'
#
loop_
_entity.id
_entity.type
_entity.pdbx_description
1 polymer ?
#
loop_
_entity_poly.entity_id
_entity_poly.type
_entity_poly.pdbx_seq_one_letter_code
_entity_poly.pdbx_strand_id
1 'polypeptide(L)'
;MNIGIRLHDTIGTNLEEHLRSAHAQGFRCAHIALSKTIPGFSMKDAPALMTDELAATVRDLLAKYEMQCAVLGCYLNLATPDEAELSNTVECYKAHLRFAKAIGATVVGTETGAPNAGYKTCPECFTEEALQLFIDRLRPVVQYAEEVGAVIAIEPVCRHIVSTPERAKAVLDAIDSPNLQIILDTVNLLNMHNHTRMDELVAQSIDLFGDRIRILHMKDYQPVEGAEDVKSMACGTGLMDYTRLLAFAQAHPGLPMTLEDTVPDNAVAARQHLESAAI
;
A
#
# COMPACT_ATOMS: atom_id res chain seq x y z
N MET A 1 12.32 -14.68 -4.38
CA MET A 1 11.58 -13.42 -4.24
C MET A 1 10.47 -13.58 -3.20
N ASN A 2 10.09 -12.55 -2.47
CA ASN A 2 9.01 -12.59 -1.48
C ASN A 2 7.72 -12.02 -2.11
N ILE A 3 7.05 -12.84 -2.95
CA ILE A 3 5.84 -12.43 -3.66
C ILE A 3 4.61 -12.80 -2.83
N GLY A 4 3.82 -11.81 -2.50
CA GLY A 4 2.56 -11.90 -1.77
C GLY A 4 1.37 -11.49 -2.62
N ILE A 5 0.22 -11.34 -1.97
CA ILE A 5 -1.05 -11.02 -2.62
C ILE A 5 -1.88 -10.06 -1.76
N ARG A 6 -2.65 -9.20 -2.41
CA ARG A 6 -3.74 -8.48 -1.74
C ARG A 6 -4.79 -9.50 -1.30
N LEU A 7 -4.94 -9.68 0.01
CA LEU A 7 -5.60 -10.86 0.56
C LEU A 7 -7.06 -11.02 0.13
N HIS A 8 -7.79 -9.93 -0.03
CA HIS A 8 -9.19 -9.97 -0.46
C HIS A 8 -9.39 -10.24 -1.97
N ASP A 9 -8.31 -10.40 -2.73
CA ASP A 9 -8.36 -10.90 -4.11
C ASP A 9 -8.39 -12.44 -4.17
N THR A 10 -8.27 -13.11 -3.01
CA THR A 10 -8.37 -14.56 -2.89
C THR A 10 -9.81 -15.02 -2.59
N ILE A 11 -10.03 -16.33 -2.59
CA ILE A 11 -11.34 -16.90 -2.23
C ILE A 11 -11.46 -16.97 -0.70
N GLY A 12 -12.51 -16.36 -0.16
CA GLY A 12 -12.82 -16.42 1.27
C GLY A 12 -13.99 -15.51 1.64
N THR A 13 -14.60 -15.76 2.80
CA THR A 13 -15.65 -14.95 3.41
C THR A 13 -15.22 -14.35 4.75
N ASN A 14 -14.07 -14.77 5.25
CA ASN A 14 -13.44 -14.30 6.49
C ASN A 14 -11.92 -14.42 6.38
N LEU A 15 -11.20 -13.83 7.35
CA LEU A 15 -9.75 -13.76 7.35
C LEU A 15 -9.08 -15.14 7.22
N GLU A 16 -9.58 -16.13 7.96
CA GLU A 16 -8.99 -17.47 7.93
C GLU A 16 -9.11 -18.13 6.57
N GLU A 17 -10.28 -18.02 5.92
CA GLU A 17 -10.50 -18.59 4.59
C GLU A 17 -9.62 -17.93 3.54
N HIS A 18 -9.48 -16.60 3.58
CA HIS A 18 -8.59 -15.87 2.71
C HIS A 18 -7.12 -16.29 2.90
N LEU A 19 -6.64 -16.39 4.15
CA LEU A 19 -5.26 -16.84 4.44
C LEU A 19 -5.03 -18.27 3.95
N ARG A 20 -5.97 -19.17 4.20
CA ARG A 20 -5.92 -20.55 3.70
C ARG A 20 -5.82 -20.59 2.18
N SER A 21 -6.64 -19.79 1.49
CA SER A 21 -6.65 -19.70 0.03
C SER A 21 -5.31 -19.18 -0.50
N ALA A 22 -4.79 -18.09 0.07
CA ALA A 22 -3.48 -17.54 -0.31
C ALA A 22 -2.34 -18.56 -0.09
N HIS A 23 -2.32 -19.23 1.07
CA HIS A 23 -1.33 -20.25 1.38
C HIS A 23 -1.40 -21.43 0.39
N ALA A 24 -2.61 -21.92 0.07
CA ALA A 24 -2.82 -23.00 -0.88
C ALA A 24 -2.35 -22.65 -2.31
N GLN A 25 -2.43 -21.38 -2.69
CA GLN A 25 -1.89 -20.84 -3.95
C GLN A 25 -0.37 -20.59 -3.90
N GLY A 26 0.30 -20.86 -2.77
CA GLY A 26 1.74 -20.77 -2.61
C GLY A 26 2.25 -19.39 -2.20
N PHE A 27 1.37 -18.44 -1.83
CA PHE A 27 1.79 -17.15 -1.27
C PHE A 27 2.26 -17.30 0.18
N ARG A 28 3.18 -16.44 0.61
CA ARG A 28 3.74 -16.41 1.97
C ARG A 28 3.69 -15.04 2.63
N CYS A 29 3.29 -14.00 1.92
CA CYS A 29 2.99 -12.70 2.50
C CYS A 29 1.72 -12.10 1.88
N ALA A 30 1.11 -11.15 2.57
CA ALA A 30 -0.15 -10.56 2.15
C ALA A 30 -0.25 -9.09 2.51
N HIS A 31 -0.95 -8.33 1.65
CA HIS A 31 -1.54 -7.06 1.99
C HIS A 31 -2.93 -7.33 2.59
N ILE A 32 -3.15 -6.96 3.84
CA ILE A 32 -4.37 -7.24 4.60
C ILE A 32 -5.13 -5.96 4.87
N ALA A 33 -6.37 -5.88 4.39
CA ALA A 33 -7.36 -4.87 4.79
C ALA A 33 -8.42 -5.55 5.66
N LEU A 34 -8.44 -5.26 6.97
CA LEU A 34 -9.34 -5.94 7.92
C LEU A 34 -10.82 -5.72 7.56
N SER A 35 -11.17 -4.54 7.05
CA SER A 35 -12.54 -4.23 6.60
C SER A 35 -13.01 -5.04 5.40
N LYS A 36 -12.09 -5.69 4.68
CA LYS A 36 -12.39 -6.56 3.53
C LYS A 36 -12.35 -8.04 3.87
N THR A 37 -11.70 -8.39 4.99
CA THR A 37 -11.42 -9.79 5.35
C THR A 37 -12.07 -10.23 6.66
N ILE A 38 -12.54 -9.29 7.48
CA ILE A 38 -13.28 -9.60 8.73
C ILE A 38 -14.71 -9.09 8.59
N PRO A 39 -15.71 -9.99 8.57
CA PRO A 39 -17.12 -9.58 8.51
C PRO A 39 -17.49 -8.61 9.63
N GLY A 40 -18.15 -7.50 9.27
CA GLY A 40 -18.59 -6.49 10.23
C GLY A 40 -17.50 -5.55 10.74
N PHE A 41 -16.25 -5.68 10.31
CA PHE A 41 -15.20 -4.72 10.67
C PHE A 41 -15.42 -3.38 9.95
N SER A 42 -15.60 -2.33 10.72
CA SER A 42 -15.76 -0.96 10.23
C SER A 42 -14.49 -0.16 10.48
N MET A 43 -13.94 0.49 9.45
CA MET A 43 -12.72 1.29 9.56
C MET A 43 -12.87 2.46 10.56
N LYS A 44 -14.04 3.11 10.59
CA LYS A 44 -14.31 4.20 11.53
C LYS A 44 -14.36 3.77 13.00
N ASP A 45 -14.65 2.47 13.23
CA ASP A 45 -14.72 1.88 14.56
C ASP A 45 -13.43 1.10 14.92
N ALA A 46 -12.39 1.18 14.06
CA ALA A 46 -11.11 0.50 14.26
C ALA A 46 -10.49 0.73 15.65
N PRO A 47 -10.53 1.93 16.26
CA PRO A 47 -9.98 2.14 17.59
C PRO A 47 -10.59 1.24 18.67
N ALA A 48 -11.87 0.89 18.54
CA ALA A 48 -12.58 0.00 19.47
C ALA A 48 -12.46 -1.48 19.07
N LEU A 49 -12.37 -1.78 17.78
CA LEU A 49 -12.36 -3.15 17.25
C LEU A 49 -10.98 -3.81 17.25
N MET A 50 -9.92 -3.03 17.16
CA MET A 50 -8.53 -3.54 17.10
C MET A 50 -7.98 -3.82 18.51
N THR A 51 -8.57 -4.83 19.16
CA THR A 51 -8.21 -5.26 20.53
C THR A 51 -7.00 -6.19 20.53
N ASP A 52 -6.42 -6.42 21.71
CA ASP A 52 -5.32 -7.37 21.89
C ASP A 52 -5.75 -8.81 21.58
N GLU A 53 -7.02 -9.17 21.85
CA GLU A 53 -7.58 -10.48 21.51
C GLU A 53 -7.68 -10.68 20.00
N LEU A 54 -8.11 -9.63 19.28
CA LEU A 54 -8.14 -9.69 17.82
C LEU A 54 -6.72 -9.79 17.26
N ALA A 55 -5.75 -9.05 17.82
CA ALA A 55 -4.35 -9.11 17.40
C ALA A 55 -3.75 -10.50 17.64
N ALA A 56 -4.05 -11.13 18.78
CA ALA A 56 -3.64 -12.51 19.07
C ALA A 56 -4.24 -13.48 18.04
N THR A 57 -5.54 -13.37 17.76
CA THR A 57 -6.23 -14.19 16.77
C THR A 57 -5.61 -14.06 15.37
N VAL A 58 -5.35 -12.83 14.92
CA VAL A 58 -4.73 -12.57 13.61
C VAL A 58 -3.32 -13.13 13.55
N ARG A 59 -2.52 -12.94 14.60
CA ARG A 59 -1.15 -13.48 14.69
C ARG A 59 -1.15 -15.00 14.63
N ASP A 60 -2.05 -15.66 15.35
CA ASP A 60 -2.14 -17.12 15.38
C ASP A 60 -2.58 -17.68 14.01
N LEU A 61 -3.49 -16.99 13.31
CA LEU A 61 -3.87 -17.35 11.94
C LEU A 61 -2.72 -17.14 10.95
N LEU A 62 -1.97 -16.05 11.05
CA LEU A 62 -0.78 -15.82 10.23
C LEU A 62 0.26 -16.93 10.45
N ALA A 63 0.52 -17.30 11.70
CA ALA A 63 1.43 -18.39 12.03
C ALA A 63 0.92 -19.74 11.53
N LYS A 64 -0.37 -20.04 11.69
CA LYS A 64 -1.02 -21.28 11.22
C LYS A 64 -0.84 -21.51 9.72
N TYR A 65 -0.95 -20.44 8.92
CA TYR A 65 -0.83 -20.50 7.46
C TYR A 65 0.55 -20.07 6.95
N GLU A 66 1.54 -19.94 7.82
CA GLU A 66 2.90 -19.50 7.45
C GLU A 66 2.91 -18.24 6.58
N MET A 67 2.02 -17.28 6.91
CA MET A 67 1.83 -16.04 6.19
C MET A 67 2.41 -14.85 6.98
N GLN A 68 3.06 -13.94 6.28
CA GLN A 68 3.50 -12.65 6.80
C GLN A 68 2.51 -11.55 6.39
N CYS A 69 2.18 -10.64 7.30
CA CYS A 69 1.49 -9.40 6.95
C CYS A 69 2.52 -8.39 6.42
N ALA A 70 2.61 -8.24 5.11
CA ALA A 70 3.48 -7.25 4.48
C ALA A 70 2.91 -5.84 4.64
N VAL A 71 1.62 -5.66 4.38
CA VAL A 71 0.91 -4.39 4.54
C VAL A 71 -0.36 -4.62 5.36
N LEU A 72 -0.52 -3.85 6.43
CA LEU A 72 -1.81 -3.66 7.09
C LEU A 72 -2.44 -2.37 6.55
N GLY A 73 -3.47 -2.48 5.71
CA GLY A 73 -4.04 -1.35 4.99
C GLY A 73 -4.91 -0.46 5.87
N CYS A 74 -4.62 0.85 5.89
CA CYS A 74 -5.40 1.90 6.54
C CYS A 74 -5.56 3.08 5.58
N TYR A 75 -6.45 2.96 4.60
CA TYR A 75 -6.62 3.94 3.52
C TYR A 75 -7.69 4.99 3.88
N LEU A 76 -7.36 5.84 4.86
CA LEU A 76 -8.23 6.93 5.32
C LEU A 76 -7.64 8.29 4.93
N ASN A 77 -8.51 9.28 4.69
CA ASN A 77 -8.12 10.59 4.20
C ASN A 77 -7.59 11.50 5.32
N LEU A 78 -6.26 11.61 5.46
CA LEU A 78 -5.64 12.59 6.38
C LEU A 78 -5.84 14.04 5.94
N ALA A 79 -6.18 14.29 4.67
CA ALA A 79 -6.39 15.65 4.15
C ALA A 79 -7.85 16.10 4.18
N THR A 80 -8.75 15.33 4.81
CA THR A 80 -10.18 15.72 4.93
C THR A 80 -10.34 17.09 5.57
N PRO A 81 -11.21 17.96 5.04
CA PRO A 81 -11.49 19.27 5.67
C PRO A 81 -12.37 19.17 6.92
N ASP A 82 -12.97 18.02 7.19
CA ASP A 82 -13.81 17.76 8.37
C ASP A 82 -12.92 17.41 9.57
N GLU A 83 -12.84 18.30 10.55
CA GLU A 83 -12.01 18.14 11.74
C GLU A 83 -12.46 16.96 12.64
N ALA A 84 -13.75 16.65 12.68
CA ALA A 84 -14.26 15.52 13.45
C ALA A 84 -13.88 14.19 12.76
N GLU A 85 -13.99 14.13 11.44
CA GLU A 85 -13.52 13.02 10.64
C GLU A 85 -11.99 12.85 10.76
N LEU A 86 -11.23 13.96 10.68
CA LEU A 86 -9.79 13.95 10.85
C LEU A 86 -9.37 13.39 12.20
N SER A 87 -10.02 13.86 13.28
CA SER A 87 -9.73 13.38 14.64
C SER A 87 -9.92 11.86 14.75
N ASN A 88 -11.02 11.32 14.22
CA ASN A 88 -11.26 9.88 14.20
C ASN A 88 -10.27 9.15 13.27
N THR A 89 -9.93 9.73 12.13
CA THR A 89 -8.95 9.18 11.18
C THR A 89 -7.58 9.00 11.86
N VAL A 90 -7.12 9.99 12.61
CA VAL A 90 -5.85 9.89 13.36
C VAL A 90 -5.90 8.76 14.39
N GLU A 91 -7.01 8.61 15.13
CA GLU A 91 -7.16 7.50 16.09
C GLU A 91 -7.22 6.14 15.40
N CYS A 92 -7.82 6.05 14.20
CA CYS A 92 -7.77 4.84 13.38
C CYS A 92 -6.33 4.48 12.97
N TYR A 93 -5.51 5.44 12.53
CA TYR A 93 -4.10 5.20 12.22
C TYR A 93 -3.32 4.74 13.46
N LYS A 94 -3.53 5.38 14.62
CA LYS A 94 -2.89 4.95 15.87
C LYS A 94 -3.27 3.51 16.25
N ALA A 95 -4.55 3.14 16.08
CA ALA A 95 -5.00 1.76 16.31
C ALA A 95 -4.32 0.77 15.37
N HIS A 96 -4.24 1.10 14.07
CA HIS A 96 -3.54 0.26 13.09
C HIS A 96 -2.04 0.12 13.39
N LEU A 97 -1.36 1.18 13.83
CA LEU A 97 0.06 1.14 14.19
C LEU A 97 0.32 0.22 15.41
N ARG A 98 -0.49 0.33 16.49
CA ARG A 98 -0.41 -0.61 17.63
C ARG A 98 -0.66 -2.04 17.18
N PHE A 99 -1.70 -2.24 16.40
CA PHE A 99 -2.10 -3.56 15.90
C PHE A 99 -1.03 -4.15 14.97
N ALA A 100 -0.48 -3.36 14.05
CA ALA A 100 0.62 -3.76 13.17
C ALA A 100 1.82 -4.26 13.97
N LYS A 101 2.19 -3.54 15.03
CA LYS A 101 3.25 -3.97 15.95
C LYS A 101 2.92 -5.30 16.62
N ALA A 102 1.67 -5.47 17.08
CA ALA A 102 1.24 -6.68 17.78
C ALA A 102 1.20 -7.92 16.89
N ILE A 103 0.84 -7.78 15.60
CA ILE A 103 0.78 -8.90 14.65
C ILE A 103 2.08 -9.11 13.88
N GLY A 104 3.08 -8.23 14.01
CA GLY A 104 4.34 -8.29 13.28
C GLY A 104 4.21 -7.88 11.80
N ALA A 105 3.30 -6.97 11.46
CA ALA A 105 3.19 -6.43 10.11
C ALA A 105 4.43 -5.60 9.73
N THR A 106 4.82 -5.65 8.46
CA THR A 106 5.98 -4.88 7.99
C THR A 106 5.69 -3.38 7.99
N VAL A 107 4.52 -2.98 7.49
CA VAL A 107 4.07 -1.57 7.49
C VAL A 107 2.57 -1.45 7.71
N VAL A 108 2.12 -0.29 8.21
CA VAL A 108 0.76 0.22 7.97
C VAL A 108 0.80 0.99 6.66
N GLY A 109 0.01 0.58 5.67
CA GLY A 109 -0.02 1.20 4.35
C GLY A 109 -1.15 2.18 4.19
N THR A 110 -0.90 3.31 3.51
CA THR A 110 -1.91 4.32 3.16
C THR A 110 -1.58 5.04 1.87
N GLU A 111 -2.60 5.43 1.12
CA GLU A 111 -2.51 6.46 0.09
C GLU A 111 -2.50 7.86 0.70
N THR A 112 -2.36 8.90 -0.10
CA THR A 112 -2.07 10.25 0.38
C THR A 112 -3.23 11.24 0.34
N GLY A 113 -4.41 10.76 -0.06
CA GLY A 113 -5.66 11.49 0.07
C GLY A 113 -5.87 12.66 -0.89
N ALA A 114 -6.94 13.38 -0.61
CA ALA A 114 -7.36 14.59 -1.33
C ALA A 114 -7.91 15.62 -0.33
N PRO A 115 -7.75 16.96 -0.58
CA PRO A 115 -8.17 18.00 0.35
C PRO A 115 -9.70 18.28 0.25
N ASN A 116 -10.49 17.19 0.21
CA ASN A 116 -11.96 17.24 0.19
C ASN A 116 -12.55 16.01 0.87
N ALA A 117 -13.80 16.13 1.33
CA ALA A 117 -14.51 15.06 2.04
C ALA A 117 -14.83 13.83 1.17
N GLY A 118 -14.83 13.99 -0.16
CA GLY A 118 -15.16 12.91 -1.08
C GLY A 118 -13.98 12.01 -1.45
N TYR A 119 -12.77 12.30 -0.96
CA TYR A 119 -11.54 11.61 -1.34
C TYR A 119 -11.32 11.56 -2.87
N LYS A 120 -11.75 12.63 -3.56
CA LYS A 120 -11.74 12.68 -5.03
C LYS A 120 -10.63 13.59 -5.53
N THR A 121 -10.03 13.19 -6.64
CA THR A 121 -9.11 14.05 -7.38
C THR A 121 -9.73 15.40 -7.69
N CYS A 122 -9.00 16.47 -7.42
CA CYS A 122 -9.37 17.83 -7.73
C CYS A 122 -8.09 18.66 -7.99
N PRO A 123 -8.19 19.83 -8.63
CA PRO A 123 -7.02 20.67 -8.91
C PRO A 123 -6.20 21.01 -7.66
N GLU A 124 -6.86 21.16 -6.52
CA GLU A 124 -6.25 21.47 -5.25
C GLU A 124 -5.30 20.38 -4.74
N CYS A 125 -5.48 19.10 -5.17
CA CYS A 125 -4.55 18.00 -4.83
C CYS A 125 -3.11 18.32 -5.25
N PHE A 126 -2.93 19.09 -6.32
CA PHE A 126 -1.62 19.33 -6.93
C PHE A 126 -0.95 20.61 -6.43
N THR A 127 -1.54 21.33 -5.47
CA THR A 127 -0.96 22.55 -4.91
C THR A 127 0.06 22.27 -3.81
N GLU A 128 0.94 23.24 -3.54
CA GLU A 128 1.90 23.15 -2.43
C GLU A 128 1.21 23.25 -1.07
N GLU A 129 0.10 23.96 -1.00
CA GLU A 129 -0.73 24.09 0.20
C GLU A 129 -1.31 22.72 0.60
N ALA A 130 -1.78 21.92 -0.37
CA ALA A 130 -2.27 20.56 -0.10
C ALA A 130 -1.14 19.63 0.34
N LEU A 131 0.05 19.76 -0.26
CA LEU A 131 1.22 18.98 0.15
C LEU A 131 1.61 19.31 1.59
N GLN A 132 1.69 20.59 1.94
CA GLN A 132 2.01 21.03 3.30
C GLN A 132 0.95 20.58 4.30
N LEU A 133 -0.34 20.69 3.95
CA LEU A 133 -1.45 20.18 4.76
C LEU A 133 -1.30 18.69 5.05
N PHE A 134 -0.99 17.89 4.03
CA PHE A 134 -0.76 16.46 4.20
C PHE A 134 0.43 16.16 5.11
N ILE A 135 1.57 16.85 4.91
CA ILE A 135 2.76 16.72 5.76
C ILE A 135 2.43 17.02 7.22
N ASP A 136 1.75 18.14 7.49
CA ASP A 136 1.42 18.56 8.84
C ASP A 136 0.50 17.56 9.56
N ARG A 137 -0.44 16.95 8.83
CA ARG A 137 -1.38 15.96 9.37
C ARG A 137 -0.81 14.55 9.46
N LEU A 138 0.15 14.21 8.61
CA LEU A 138 0.86 12.93 8.69
C LEU A 138 1.87 12.92 9.85
N ARG A 139 2.51 14.05 10.15
CA ARG A 139 3.55 14.16 11.17
C ARG A 139 3.18 13.56 12.53
N PRO A 140 2.02 13.90 13.16
CA PRO A 140 1.64 13.29 14.45
C PRO A 140 1.39 11.78 14.36
N VAL A 141 0.98 11.27 13.19
CA VAL A 141 0.82 9.83 12.96
C VAL A 141 2.18 9.13 12.92
N VAL A 142 3.16 9.75 12.24
CA VAL A 142 4.54 9.22 12.18
C VAL A 142 5.20 9.28 13.56
N GLN A 143 5.04 10.36 14.32
CA GLN A 143 5.53 10.45 15.70
C GLN A 143 4.98 9.32 16.57
N TYR A 144 3.69 9.04 16.43
CA TYR A 144 3.09 7.90 17.13
C TYR A 144 3.64 6.55 16.65
N ALA A 145 3.93 6.41 15.34
CA ALA A 145 4.61 5.20 14.83
C ALA A 145 5.99 5.00 15.47
N GLU A 146 6.75 6.07 15.68
CA GLU A 146 8.03 6.03 16.41
C GLU A 146 7.84 5.58 17.86
N GLU A 147 6.85 6.16 18.58
CA GLU A 147 6.56 5.82 19.97
C GLU A 147 6.26 4.33 20.18
N VAL A 148 5.48 3.72 19.27
CA VAL A 148 5.10 2.31 19.37
C VAL A 148 6.07 1.36 18.65
N GLY A 149 7.06 1.88 17.94
CA GLY A 149 8.02 1.10 17.17
C GLY A 149 7.38 0.36 15.99
N ALA A 150 6.41 1.00 15.32
CA ALA A 150 5.78 0.54 14.09
C ALA A 150 6.24 1.40 12.90
N VAL A 151 5.91 0.99 11.68
CA VAL A 151 6.25 1.70 10.45
C VAL A 151 4.96 2.06 9.71
N ILE A 152 4.85 3.31 9.27
CA ILE A 152 3.84 3.72 8.29
C ILE A 152 4.50 3.91 6.93
N ALA A 153 3.85 3.47 5.87
CA ALA A 153 4.31 3.66 4.51
C ALA A 153 3.24 4.35 3.68
N ILE A 154 3.62 5.45 3.03
CA ILE A 154 2.74 6.15 2.09
C ILE A 154 2.92 5.57 0.69
N GLU A 155 1.82 5.50 -0.03
CA GLU A 155 1.75 5.08 -1.42
C GLU A 155 1.44 6.31 -2.30
N PRO A 156 2.40 6.79 -3.08
CA PRO A 156 2.16 7.87 -4.03
C PRO A 156 1.21 7.44 -5.14
N VAL A 157 0.22 8.28 -5.46
CA VAL A 157 -0.79 8.03 -6.49
C VAL A 157 -0.98 9.27 -7.34
N CYS A 158 -0.89 9.17 -8.67
CA CYS A 158 -0.93 10.31 -9.60
C CYS A 158 -2.17 11.21 -9.45
N ARG A 159 -3.23 10.71 -8.82
CA ARG A 159 -4.50 11.42 -8.57
C ARG A 159 -4.62 12.02 -7.18
N HIS A 160 -3.66 11.78 -6.30
CA HIS A 160 -3.67 12.21 -4.91
C HIS A 160 -2.70 13.37 -4.65
N ILE A 161 -2.62 13.81 -3.41
CA ILE A 161 -1.75 14.93 -3.01
C ILE A 161 -0.28 14.60 -3.29
N VAL A 162 0.18 13.39 -2.96
CA VAL A 162 1.53 12.95 -3.31
C VAL A 162 1.46 12.22 -4.65
N SER A 163 1.46 13.01 -5.72
CA SER A 163 1.17 12.56 -7.10
C SER A 163 2.41 12.24 -7.93
N THR A 164 3.60 12.55 -7.43
CA THR A 164 4.86 12.32 -8.14
C THR A 164 5.96 11.84 -7.20
N PRO A 165 7.04 11.23 -7.73
CA PRO A 165 8.20 10.85 -6.92
C PRO A 165 8.83 12.02 -6.17
N GLU A 166 8.88 13.22 -6.77
CA GLU A 166 9.44 14.41 -6.12
C GLU A 166 8.59 14.86 -4.92
N ARG A 167 7.26 14.79 -5.03
CA ARG A 167 6.37 15.10 -3.89
C ARG A 167 6.50 14.06 -2.78
N ALA A 168 6.70 12.79 -3.11
CA ALA A 168 7.00 11.74 -2.13
C ALA A 168 8.32 12.03 -1.40
N LYS A 169 9.37 12.39 -2.14
CA LYS A 169 10.66 12.80 -1.57
C LYS A 169 10.50 14.01 -0.64
N ALA A 170 9.73 15.02 -1.05
CA ALA A 170 9.47 16.21 -0.22
C ALA A 170 8.78 15.85 1.11
N VAL A 171 7.83 14.92 1.12
CA VAL A 171 7.19 14.43 2.37
C VAL A 171 8.21 13.73 3.26
N LEU A 172 9.03 12.84 2.68
CA LEU A 172 10.08 12.12 3.42
C LEU A 172 11.09 13.09 4.06
N ASP A 173 11.54 14.10 3.30
CA ASP A 173 12.50 15.09 3.79
C ASP A 173 11.91 16.00 4.86
N ALA A 174 10.65 16.41 4.70
CA ALA A 174 9.99 17.31 5.64
C ALA A 174 9.72 16.64 7.01
N ILE A 175 9.45 15.33 7.03
CA ILE A 175 9.16 14.60 8.27
C ILE A 175 10.43 13.99 8.86
N ASP A 176 11.35 13.51 8.02
CA ASP A 176 12.68 12.96 8.34
C ASP A 176 12.64 11.90 9.46
N SER A 177 11.82 10.87 9.26
CA SER A 177 11.66 9.78 10.22
C SER A 177 11.98 8.42 9.58
N PRO A 178 12.72 7.53 10.28
CA PRO A 178 12.92 6.16 9.81
C PRO A 178 11.64 5.32 9.86
N ASN A 179 10.60 5.78 10.58
CA ASN A 179 9.32 5.11 10.69
C ASN A 179 8.33 5.53 9.58
N LEU A 180 8.70 6.49 8.72
CA LEU A 180 7.99 6.84 7.50
C LEU A 180 8.70 6.23 6.29
N GLN A 181 8.00 5.38 5.56
CA GLN A 181 8.54 4.62 4.44
C GLN A 181 7.62 4.73 3.21
N ILE A 182 7.97 4.06 2.11
CA ILE A 182 7.23 4.09 0.85
C ILE A 182 6.72 2.68 0.49
N ILE A 183 5.48 2.63 0.03
CA ILE A 183 4.97 1.59 -0.85
C ILE A 183 5.14 2.12 -2.27
N LEU A 184 5.96 1.48 -3.08
CA LEU A 184 6.07 1.85 -4.49
C LEU A 184 5.10 1.02 -5.33
N ASP A 185 4.06 1.66 -5.84
CA ASP A 185 3.19 1.17 -6.90
C ASP A 185 3.40 2.03 -8.14
N THR A 186 4.13 1.51 -9.10
CA THR A 186 4.44 2.27 -10.31
C THR A 186 3.17 2.57 -11.12
N VAL A 187 2.22 1.62 -11.17
CA VAL A 187 0.99 1.79 -11.95
C VAL A 187 0.12 2.90 -11.36
N ASN A 188 0.10 3.05 -10.03
CA ASN A 188 -0.61 4.15 -9.39
C ASN A 188 0.01 5.54 -9.65
N LEU A 189 1.26 5.60 -10.09
CA LEU A 189 1.90 6.84 -10.56
C LEU A 189 1.67 7.11 -12.06
N LEU A 190 1.12 6.13 -12.82
CA LEU A 190 0.87 6.29 -14.25
C LEU A 190 -0.50 6.90 -14.54
N ASN A 191 -0.54 7.65 -15.62
CA ASN A 191 -1.74 8.15 -16.28
C ASN A 191 -1.53 8.19 -17.81
N MET A 192 -2.52 8.62 -18.57
CA MET A 192 -2.42 8.66 -20.03
C MET A 192 -1.38 9.66 -20.58
N HIS A 193 -0.87 10.59 -19.75
CA HIS A 193 0.14 11.57 -20.17
C HIS A 193 1.59 11.09 -19.93
N ASN A 194 1.81 10.12 -19.01
CA ASN A 194 3.15 9.69 -18.63
C ASN A 194 3.45 8.20 -18.81
N HIS A 195 2.46 7.35 -19.11
CA HIS A 195 2.63 5.90 -19.16
C HIS A 195 3.73 5.43 -20.14
N THR A 196 4.01 6.17 -21.21
CA THR A 196 5.08 5.86 -22.16
C THR A 196 6.49 6.09 -21.59
N ARG A 197 6.58 6.75 -20.42
CA ARG A 197 7.82 7.01 -19.68
C ARG A 197 7.90 6.21 -18.38
N MET A 198 7.23 5.07 -18.33
CA MET A 198 7.13 4.23 -17.13
C MET A 198 8.51 3.85 -16.56
N ASP A 199 9.47 3.43 -17.41
CA ASP A 199 10.80 3.05 -16.95
C ASP A 199 11.59 4.24 -16.35
N GLU A 200 11.44 5.43 -16.91
CA GLU A 200 12.01 6.66 -16.35
C GLU A 200 11.42 6.97 -14.96
N LEU A 201 10.11 6.77 -14.80
CA LEU A 201 9.42 7.01 -13.53
C LEU A 201 9.87 6.01 -12.45
N VAL A 202 10.06 4.74 -12.81
CA VAL A 202 10.62 3.72 -11.91
C VAL A 202 12.04 4.09 -11.51
N ALA A 203 12.90 4.45 -12.48
CA ALA A 203 14.27 4.87 -12.21
C ALA A 203 14.30 6.05 -11.26
N GLN A 204 13.54 7.09 -11.55
CA GLN A 204 13.43 8.29 -10.72
C GLN A 204 12.97 7.99 -9.28
N SER A 205 11.98 7.12 -9.12
CA SER A 205 11.49 6.71 -7.81
C SER A 205 12.59 6.01 -6.99
N ILE A 206 13.31 5.09 -7.62
CA ILE A 206 14.44 4.38 -6.97
C ILE A 206 15.56 5.35 -6.61
N ASP A 207 15.91 6.27 -7.51
CA ASP A 207 16.98 7.26 -7.29
C ASP A 207 16.64 8.23 -6.14
N LEU A 208 15.38 8.65 -6.02
CA LEU A 208 14.96 9.63 -5.02
C LEU A 208 14.75 9.03 -3.61
N PHE A 209 14.24 7.81 -3.53
CA PHE A 209 13.86 7.21 -2.24
C PHE A 209 13.97 5.67 -2.18
N GLY A 210 14.87 5.05 -2.96
CA GLY A 210 15.01 3.59 -2.99
C GLY A 210 15.28 2.99 -1.62
N ASP A 211 16.07 3.63 -0.78
CA ASP A 211 16.38 3.22 0.60
C ASP A 211 15.15 3.27 1.54
N ARG A 212 14.09 3.95 1.13
CA ARG A 212 12.81 4.07 1.85
C ARG A 212 11.72 3.16 1.30
N ILE A 213 11.93 2.45 0.20
CA ILE A 213 10.96 1.50 -0.34
C ILE A 213 10.94 0.25 0.56
N ARG A 214 9.80 0.00 1.20
CA ARG A 214 9.59 -1.18 2.07
C ARG A 214 8.68 -2.23 1.46
N ILE A 215 7.86 -1.84 0.49
CA ILE A 215 6.92 -2.71 -0.22
C ILE A 215 6.92 -2.29 -1.69
N LEU A 216 6.81 -3.28 -2.57
CA LEU A 216 6.42 -3.07 -3.96
C LEU A 216 4.99 -3.58 -4.15
N HIS A 217 4.08 -2.74 -4.64
CA HIS A 217 2.82 -3.20 -5.19
C HIS A 217 3.01 -3.53 -6.66
N MET A 218 2.64 -4.74 -7.03
CA MET A 218 2.90 -5.28 -8.37
C MET A 218 1.60 -5.38 -9.13
N LYS A 219 1.47 -4.54 -10.14
CA LYS A 219 0.34 -4.45 -11.08
C LYS A 219 0.85 -4.44 -12.50
N ASP A 220 -0.06 -4.55 -13.42
CA ASP A 220 0.12 -4.25 -14.84
C ASP A 220 -0.84 -3.14 -15.27
N TYR A 221 -0.68 -2.62 -16.48
CA TYR A 221 -1.56 -1.59 -16.98
C TYR A 221 -1.78 -1.68 -18.48
N GLN A 222 -2.87 -1.06 -18.92
CA GLN A 222 -3.19 -0.86 -20.31
C GLN A 222 -3.67 0.59 -20.53
N PRO A 223 -3.16 1.30 -21.57
CA PRO A 223 -3.72 2.58 -21.96
C PRO A 223 -5.17 2.42 -22.42
N VAL A 224 -6.00 3.42 -22.13
CA VAL A 224 -7.41 3.45 -22.52
C VAL A 224 -7.68 4.73 -23.29
N GLU A 225 -8.02 4.61 -24.58
CA GLU A 225 -8.30 5.77 -25.42
C GLU A 225 -9.45 6.61 -24.85
N GLY A 226 -9.22 7.93 -24.74
CA GLY A 226 -10.20 8.89 -24.20
C GLY A 226 -10.31 8.90 -22.67
N ALA A 227 -9.55 8.09 -21.93
CA ALA A 227 -9.45 8.19 -20.49
C ALA A 227 -8.32 9.15 -20.06
N GLU A 228 -8.35 9.60 -18.81
CA GLU A 228 -7.22 10.32 -18.18
C GLU A 228 -6.24 9.34 -17.52
N ASP A 229 -6.75 8.23 -17.01
CA ASP A 229 -5.98 7.21 -16.29
C ASP A 229 -5.75 5.97 -17.15
N VAL A 230 -4.66 5.27 -16.87
CA VAL A 230 -4.45 3.93 -17.40
C VAL A 230 -5.39 2.94 -16.67
N LYS A 231 -5.74 1.84 -17.34
CA LYS A 231 -6.45 0.75 -16.69
C LYS A 231 -5.45 -0.17 -16.00
N SER A 232 -5.57 -0.27 -14.69
CA SER A 232 -4.82 -1.21 -13.86
C SER A 232 -5.32 -2.64 -14.02
N MET A 233 -4.41 -3.63 -13.96
CA MET A 233 -4.72 -5.05 -14.16
C MET A 233 -3.65 -5.95 -13.54
N ALA A 234 -3.92 -7.26 -13.52
CA ALA A 234 -3.00 -8.26 -12.98
C ALA A 234 -1.67 -8.35 -13.76
N CYS A 235 -0.57 -8.61 -13.09
CA CYS A 235 0.75 -8.76 -13.68
C CYS A 235 0.76 -9.77 -14.84
N GLY A 236 1.47 -9.40 -15.92
CA GLY A 236 1.63 -10.23 -17.13
C GLY A 236 0.46 -10.14 -18.10
N THR A 237 -0.46 -9.19 -17.91
CA THR A 237 -1.63 -9.03 -18.80
C THR A 237 -1.67 -7.68 -19.54
N GLY A 238 -0.68 -6.83 -19.33
CA GLY A 238 -0.59 -5.48 -19.90
C GLY A 238 0.77 -5.14 -20.49
N LEU A 239 1.22 -3.91 -20.26
CA LEU A 239 2.41 -3.32 -20.89
C LEU A 239 3.54 -3.01 -19.89
N MET A 240 3.42 -3.42 -18.62
CA MET A 240 4.43 -3.13 -17.60
C MET A 240 5.75 -3.85 -17.90
N ASP A 241 6.85 -3.12 -17.93
CA ASP A 241 8.20 -3.69 -17.89
C ASP A 241 8.65 -3.79 -16.41
N TYR A 242 8.80 -5.01 -15.92
CA TYR A 242 9.19 -5.28 -14.53
C TYR A 242 10.69 -5.32 -14.31
N THR A 243 11.52 -5.25 -15.36
CA THR A 243 12.97 -5.48 -15.30
C THR A 243 13.63 -4.70 -14.18
N ARG A 244 13.37 -3.41 -14.08
CA ARG A 244 13.98 -2.54 -13.08
C ARG A 244 13.47 -2.80 -11.66
N LEU A 245 12.16 -3.03 -11.49
CA LEU A 245 11.57 -3.38 -10.20
C LEU A 245 12.08 -4.72 -9.67
N LEU A 246 12.20 -5.71 -10.55
CA LEU A 246 12.72 -7.04 -10.19
C LEU A 246 14.21 -6.99 -9.86
N ALA A 247 15.01 -6.22 -10.61
CA ALA A 247 16.41 -5.99 -10.28
C ALA A 247 16.56 -5.30 -8.91
N PHE A 248 15.72 -4.30 -8.62
CA PHE A 248 15.67 -3.65 -7.30
C PHE A 248 15.31 -4.65 -6.19
N ALA A 249 14.28 -5.47 -6.39
CA ALA A 249 13.87 -6.50 -5.42
C ALA A 249 14.96 -7.56 -5.17
N GLN A 250 15.70 -7.95 -6.21
CA GLN A 250 16.83 -8.87 -6.09
C GLN A 250 17.99 -8.26 -5.28
N ALA A 251 18.24 -6.96 -5.43
CA ALA A 251 19.25 -6.23 -4.65
C ALA A 251 18.83 -6.03 -3.18
N HIS A 252 17.54 -6.23 -2.84
CA HIS A 252 16.98 -6.08 -1.50
C HIS A 252 16.31 -7.38 -1.03
N PRO A 253 17.08 -8.43 -0.65
CA PRO A 253 16.54 -9.71 -0.25
C PRO A 253 15.50 -9.59 0.87
N GLY A 254 14.35 -10.23 0.67
CA GLY A 254 13.25 -10.20 1.63
C GLY A 254 12.26 -9.04 1.45
N LEU A 255 12.50 -8.09 0.53
CA LEU A 255 11.54 -7.04 0.20
C LEU A 255 10.21 -7.66 -0.27
N PRO A 256 9.08 -7.40 0.42
CA PRO A 256 7.80 -7.92 -0.01
C PRO A 256 7.32 -7.25 -1.29
N MET A 257 6.81 -8.06 -2.21
CA MET A 257 6.11 -7.63 -3.42
C MET A 257 4.69 -8.18 -3.38
N THR A 258 3.67 -7.34 -3.28
CA THR A 258 2.28 -7.82 -3.22
C THR A 258 1.59 -7.59 -4.55
N LEU A 259 1.04 -8.68 -5.11
CA LEU A 259 0.18 -8.61 -6.28
C LEU A 259 -1.12 -7.89 -5.93
N GLU A 260 -1.55 -7.02 -6.83
CA GLU A 260 -2.85 -6.36 -6.77
C GLU A 260 -3.61 -6.50 -8.10
N ASP A 261 -4.89 -6.16 -8.07
CA ASP A 261 -5.80 -6.28 -9.22
C ASP A 261 -5.85 -7.69 -9.84
N THR A 262 -5.57 -8.67 -8.99
CA THR A 262 -5.75 -10.08 -9.31
C THR A 262 -7.17 -10.55 -8.98
N VAL A 263 -7.52 -11.68 -9.54
CA VAL A 263 -8.68 -12.48 -9.15
C VAL A 263 -8.21 -13.90 -8.83
N PRO A 264 -8.99 -14.72 -8.12
CA PRO A 264 -8.55 -16.06 -7.72
C PRO A 264 -7.99 -16.92 -8.87
N ASP A 265 -8.53 -16.76 -10.07
CA ASP A 265 -8.18 -17.57 -11.24
C ASP A 265 -6.86 -17.14 -11.91
N ASN A 266 -6.38 -15.90 -11.72
CA ASN A 266 -5.17 -15.41 -12.39
C ASN A 266 -4.01 -15.12 -11.42
N ALA A 267 -4.21 -15.16 -10.12
CA ALA A 267 -3.20 -14.80 -9.11
C ALA A 267 -1.93 -15.65 -9.20
N VAL A 268 -2.06 -16.96 -9.41
CA VAL A 268 -0.92 -17.88 -9.57
C VAL A 268 -0.16 -17.59 -10.87
N ALA A 269 -0.88 -17.32 -11.96
CA ALA A 269 -0.26 -16.98 -13.25
C ALA A 269 0.50 -15.65 -13.16
N ALA A 270 -0.06 -14.63 -12.49
CA ALA A 270 0.60 -13.35 -12.25
C ALA A 270 1.90 -13.51 -11.44
N ARG A 271 1.91 -14.35 -10.38
CA ARG A 271 3.12 -14.68 -9.64
C ARG A 271 4.17 -15.36 -10.52
N GLN A 272 3.77 -16.39 -11.28
CA GLN A 272 4.67 -17.14 -12.16
C GLN A 272 5.27 -16.26 -13.26
N HIS A 273 4.51 -15.28 -13.75
CA HIS A 273 5.01 -14.29 -14.69
C HIS A 273 6.19 -13.50 -14.10
N LEU A 274 6.05 -12.95 -12.88
CA LEU A 274 7.14 -12.23 -12.20
C LEU A 274 8.32 -13.15 -11.87
N GLU A 275 8.09 -14.38 -11.43
CA GLU A 275 9.14 -15.36 -11.16
C GLU A 275 9.96 -15.68 -12.41
N SER A 276 9.29 -15.78 -13.57
CA SER A 276 9.94 -16.05 -14.86
C SER A 276 10.70 -14.83 -15.42
N ALA A 277 10.19 -13.63 -15.19
CA ALA A 277 10.83 -12.39 -15.65
C ALA A 277 12.08 -12.01 -14.82
N ALA A 278 12.28 -12.63 -13.67
CA ALA A 278 13.41 -12.37 -12.78
C ALA A 278 14.67 -13.20 -13.11
N ILE A 279 14.63 -14.04 -14.13
CA ILE A 279 15.75 -14.87 -14.60
C ILE A 279 16.49 -14.14 -15.71
#